data_d39a6e344aed8beda36afdd286c1ebd9
#
_entry.id   d39a6e344aed8beda36afdd286c1ebd9
#
_cell.length_a   1.000
_cell.length_b   1.000
_cell.length_c   1.000
_cell.angle_alpha   90.00
_cell.angle_beta   90.00
_cell.angle_gamma   90.00
#
_symmetry.space_group_name_H-M   'P 1'
#
loop_
_entity.id
_entity.type
_entity.pdbx_description
1 polymer ?
#
loop_
_entity_poly.entity_id
_entity_poly.type
_entity_poly.pdbx_seq_one_letter_code
_entity_poly.pdbx_strand_id
1 'polypeptide(L)'
;MGHLGILFEDHLIKNIEIYLRLVISALLGMFIGWDRSAKNKPAGLKTFMYVSVSCTLITIISIYSAEVFGNSNTNNRMDPMRLTAQIVSGLGFLGAGLIIKDGVRVKGLTTAAMVFFAGGVGIGIGAGFYGIVFAAVFITFILAKIGLLIEKRQTLSKENKEQQGIRKNQGHEKTP
;
A
#
# COMPACT_ATOMS: atom_id res chain seq x y z
N MET A 1 -33.33 0.81 33.78
CA MET A 1 -32.14 1.67 33.56
C MET A 1 -30.95 0.92 32.97
N GLY A 2 -30.83 -0.41 33.09
CA GLY A 2 -29.65 -1.14 32.53
C GLY A 2 -29.62 -1.29 31.01
N HIS A 3 -30.73 -1.38 30.33
CA HIS A 3 -30.76 -1.64 28.87
C HIS A 3 -30.33 -0.43 28.03
N LEU A 4 -30.61 0.78 28.48
CA LEU A 4 -30.20 2.02 27.80
C LEU A 4 -28.70 2.26 27.92
N GLY A 5 -28.10 1.93 29.08
CA GLY A 5 -26.65 2.02 29.29
C GLY A 5 -25.86 1.10 28.39
N ILE A 6 -26.31 -0.15 28.22
CA ILE A 6 -25.64 -1.14 27.35
C ILE A 6 -25.70 -0.70 25.88
N LEU A 7 -26.81 -0.16 25.41
CA LEU A 7 -26.95 0.34 24.03
C LEU A 7 -26.07 1.59 23.77
N PHE A 8 -25.88 2.42 24.79
CA PHE A 8 -24.97 3.58 24.69
C PHE A 8 -23.50 3.16 24.66
N GLU A 9 -23.11 2.19 25.50
CA GLU A 9 -21.75 1.66 25.53
C GLU A 9 -21.40 0.95 24.22
N ASP A 10 -22.29 0.11 23.67
CA ASP A 10 -22.06 -0.57 22.39
C ASP A 10 -21.92 0.43 21.23
N HIS A 11 -22.71 1.51 21.25
CA HIS A 11 -22.63 2.56 20.23
C HIS A 11 -21.34 3.38 20.33
N LEU A 12 -20.89 3.67 21.55
CA LEU A 12 -19.62 4.37 21.79
C LEU A 12 -18.42 3.51 21.40
N ILE A 13 -18.42 2.24 21.77
CA ILE A 13 -17.34 1.29 21.46
C ILE A 13 -17.23 1.10 19.93
N LYS A 14 -18.35 0.94 19.23
CA LYS A 14 -18.41 0.79 17.78
C LYS A 14 -17.87 2.05 17.07
N ASN A 15 -18.18 3.24 17.57
CA ASN A 15 -17.64 4.49 17.02
C ASN A 15 -16.14 4.65 17.28
N ILE A 16 -15.63 4.29 18.46
CA ILE A 16 -14.20 4.33 18.78
C ILE A 16 -13.43 3.38 17.85
N GLU A 17 -13.96 2.20 17.58
CA GLU A 17 -13.30 1.26 16.66
C GLU A 17 -13.15 1.83 15.25
N ILE A 18 -14.16 2.54 14.73
CA ILE A 18 -14.09 3.19 13.41
C ILE A 18 -12.96 4.23 13.38
N TYR A 19 -12.87 5.08 14.39
CA TYR A 19 -11.80 6.08 14.47
C TYR A 19 -10.43 5.43 14.61
N LEU A 20 -10.30 4.35 15.38
CA LEU A 20 -9.06 3.59 15.50
C LEU A 20 -8.65 2.98 14.15
N ARG A 21 -9.56 2.45 13.35
CA ARG A 21 -9.27 1.94 12.00
C ARG A 21 -8.66 3.04 11.12
N LEU A 22 -9.21 4.25 11.14
CA LEU A 22 -8.68 5.37 10.39
C LEU A 22 -7.27 5.77 10.86
N VAL A 23 -7.04 5.82 12.16
CA VAL A 23 -5.72 6.15 12.73
C VAL A 23 -4.70 5.07 12.39
N ILE A 24 -5.04 3.80 12.56
CA ILE A 24 -4.15 2.67 12.22
C ILE A 24 -3.79 2.68 10.74
N SER A 25 -4.76 2.91 9.85
CA SER A 25 -4.49 2.99 8.42
C SER A 25 -3.61 4.18 8.04
N ALA A 26 -3.77 5.33 8.70
CA ALA A 26 -2.91 6.50 8.53
C ALA A 26 -1.47 6.18 8.92
N LEU A 27 -1.26 5.56 10.09
CA LEU A 27 0.06 5.17 10.58
C LEU A 27 0.74 4.13 9.67
N LEU A 28 0.01 3.12 9.21
CA LEU A 28 0.53 2.13 8.27
C LEU A 28 0.87 2.75 6.91
N GLY A 29 0.00 3.62 6.38
CA GLY A 29 0.27 4.37 5.16
C GLY A 29 1.53 5.25 5.29
N MET A 30 1.67 5.96 6.40
CA MET A 30 2.88 6.73 6.73
C MET A 30 4.12 5.83 6.78
N PHE A 31 4.04 4.69 7.45
CA PHE A 31 5.14 3.73 7.56
C PHE A 31 5.60 3.23 6.19
N ILE A 32 4.65 2.85 5.31
CA ILE A 32 4.94 2.43 3.93
C ILE A 32 5.63 3.55 3.14
N GLY A 33 5.18 4.80 3.32
CA GLY A 33 5.70 5.97 2.60
C GLY A 33 7.01 6.53 3.14
N TRP A 34 7.45 6.14 4.33
CA TRP A 34 8.62 6.70 5.02
C TRP A 34 9.90 6.61 4.22
N ASP A 35 10.27 5.39 3.80
CA ASP A 35 11.49 5.14 3.02
C ASP A 35 11.48 5.83 1.64
N ARG A 36 10.31 6.10 1.09
CA ARG A 36 10.11 6.75 -0.21
C ARG A 36 10.36 8.25 -0.16
N SER A 37 9.90 8.91 0.90
CA SER A 37 10.15 10.34 1.13
C SER A 37 11.63 10.63 1.32
N ALA A 38 12.34 9.77 2.05
CA ALA A 38 13.79 9.89 2.26
C ALA A 38 14.60 9.75 0.97
N LYS A 39 14.06 9.09 -0.07
CA LYS A 39 14.73 8.83 -1.36
C LYS A 39 14.22 9.74 -2.49
N ASN A 40 13.49 10.81 -2.21
CA ASN A 40 12.91 11.75 -3.20
C ASN A 40 12.14 11.04 -4.34
N LYS A 41 11.36 10.01 -4.01
CA LYS A 41 10.54 9.29 -4.98
C LYS A 41 9.20 10.03 -5.23
N PRO A 42 8.55 9.84 -6.41
CA PRO A 42 7.36 10.61 -6.81
C PRO A 42 6.18 10.55 -5.83
N ALA A 43 5.95 9.41 -5.17
CA ALA A 43 4.97 9.26 -4.10
C ALA A 43 5.69 9.06 -2.76
N GLY A 44 5.43 9.93 -1.80
CA GLY A 44 6.03 9.95 -0.47
C GLY A 44 5.00 9.69 0.64
N LEU A 45 5.40 9.97 1.87
CA LEU A 45 4.68 9.74 3.11
C LEU A 45 3.21 10.22 3.06
N LYS A 46 2.97 11.45 2.61
CA LYS A 46 1.61 12.01 2.52
C LYS A 46 0.72 11.21 1.55
N THR A 47 1.26 10.86 0.38
CA THR A 47 0.50 10.13 -0.65
C THR A 47 0.03 8.77 -0.14
N PHE A 48 0.92 7.99 0.47
CA PHE A 48 0.57 6.66 0.99
C PHE A 48 -0.41 6.73 2.16
N MET A 49 -0.26 7.75 3.04
CA MET A 49 -1.21 8.02 4.11
C MET A 49 -2.61 8.31 3.55
N TYR A 50 -2.74 9.25 2.61
CA TYR A 50 -4.03 9.60 2.02
C TYR A 50 -4.67 8.41 1.29
N VAL A 51 -3.91 7.64 0.52
CA VAL A 51 -4.41 6.45 -0.16
C VAL A 51 -4.96 5.43 0.85
N SER A 52 -4.18 5.11 1.89
CA SER A 52 -4.60 4.13 2.90
C SER A 52 -5.85 4.58 3.64
N VAL A 53 -5.88 5.83 4.13
CA VAL A 53 -7.03 6.38 4.87
C VAL A 53 -8.28 6.45 4.00
N SER A 54 -8.17 6.91 2.75
CA SER A 54 -9.31 6.98 1.82
C SER A 54 -9.89 5.60 1.53
N CYS A 55 -9.04 4.60 1.30
CA CYS A 55 -9.49 3.23 1.08
C CYS A 55 -10.18 2.65 2.33
N THR A 56 -9.64 2.92 3.52
CA THR A 56 -10.26 2.54 4.79
C THR A 56 -11.64 3.18 4.96
N LEU A 57 -11.73 4.48 4.73
CA LEU A 57 -12.97 5.23 4.86
C LEU A 57 -14.05 4.70 3.92
N ILE A 58 -13.74 4.52 2.62
CA ILE A 58 -14.71 4.02 1.62
C ILE A 58 -15.13 2.58 1.96
N THR A 59 -14.21 1.74 2.44
CA THR A 59 -14.51 0.37 2.86
C THR A 59 -15.45 0.36 4.06
N ILE A 60 -15.23 1.19 5.07
CA ILE A 60 -16.11 1.35 6.21
C ILE A 60 -17.49 1.80 5.76
N ILE A 61 -17.59 2.85 4.93
CA ILE A 61 -18.85 3.35 4.38
C ILE A 61 -19.58 2.24 3.61
N SER A 62 -18.87 1.43 2.82
CA SER A 62 -19.45 0.33 2.05
C SER A 62 -20.13 -0.70 2.96
N ILE A 63 -19.41 -1.14 4.01
CA ILE A 63 -19.91 -2.14 4.95
C ILE A 63 -21.12 -1.60 5.74
N TYR A 64 -21.01 -0.39 6.30
CA TYR A 64 -22.07 0.23 7.07
C TYR A 64 -23.32 0.55 6.23
N SER A 65 -23.11 1.02 4.98
CA SER A 65 -24.24 1.26 4.07
C SER A 65 -25.01 -0.02 3.78
N ALA A 66 -24.32 -1.15 3.60
CA ALA A 66 -24.97 -2.44 3.39
C ALA A 66 -25.74 -2.92 4.62
N GLU A 67 -25.24 -2.66 5.84
CA GLU A 67 -25.95 -2.96 7.09
C GLU A 67 -27.22 -2.09 7.25
N VAL A 68 -27.11 -0.77 7.01
CA VAL A 68 -28.21 0.17 7.23
C VAL A 68 -29.32 0.02 6.19
N PHE A 69 -28.95 -0.11 4.92
CA PHE A 69 -29.92 -0.14 3.80
C PHE A 69 -30.30 -1.56 3.37
N GLY A 70 -29.52 -2.58 3.73
CA GLY A 70 -29.81 -3.98 3.39
C GLY A 70 -30.94 -4.63 4.18
N ASN A 71 -31.36 -4.05 5.31
CA ASN A 71 -32.43 -4.54 6.17
C ASN A 71 -33.84 -4.08 5.78
N SER A 72 -34.00 -3.28 4.74
CA SER A 72 -35.29 -2.81 4.24
C SER A 72 -35.89 -3.86 3.30
N ASN A 73 -36.77 -4.71 3.85
CA ASN A 73 -37.78 -5.55 3.16
C ASN A 73 -37.71 -5.60 1.65
N THR A 74 -36.79 -6.33 1.05
CA THR A 74 -36.96 -6.87 -0.31
C THR A 74 -35.73 -7.73 -0.68
N ASN A 75 -35.88 -8.63 -1.62
CA ASN A 75 -34.91 -9.55 -2.22
C ASN A 75 -33.58 -8.92 -2.75
N ASN A 76 -33.27 -7.67 -2.40
CA ASN A 76 -32.09 -6.93 -2.83
C ASN A 76 -31.10 -6.81 -1.67
N ARG A 77 -30.32 -7.84 -1.41
CA ARG A 77 -29.17 -7.73 -0.51
C ARG A 77 -28.14 -6.80 -1.14
N MET A 78 -27.89 -5.66 -0.52
CA MET A 78 -26.75 -4.81 -0.92
C MET A 78 -25.44 -5.56 -0.65
N ASP A 79 -24.61 -5.67 -1.68
CA ASP A 79 -23.28 -6.26 -1.54
C ASP A 79 -22.34 -5.25 -0.82
N PRO A 80 -21.85 -5.56 0.40
CA PRO A 80 -20.96 -4.68 1.14
C PRO A 80 -19.60 -4.51 0.47
N MET A 81 -19.22 -5.38 -0.47
CA MET A 81 -17.95 -5.30 -1.19
C MET A 81 -18.02 -4.48 -2.49
N ARG A 82 -19.19 -4.01 -2.89
CA ARG A 82 -19.37 -3.32 -4.17
C ARG A 82 -18.54 -2.03 -4.29
N LEU A 83 -18.55 -1.15 -3.29
CA LEU A 83 -17.72 0.06 -3.28
C LEU A 83 -16.24 -0.29 -3.12
N THR A 84 -15.93 -1.31 -2.35
CA THR A 84 -14.55 -1.79 -2.16
C THR A 84 -13.95 -2.27 -3.48
N ALA A 85 -14.72 -2.96 -4.32
CA ALA A 85 -14.30 -3.35 -5.66
C ALA A 85 -13.97 -2.13 -6.55
N GLN A 86 -14.73 -1.03 -6.42
CA GLN A 86 -14.46 0.21 -7.15
C GLN A 86 -13.16 0.90 -6.68
N ILE A 87 -12.78 0.75 -5.40
CA ILE A 87 -11.49 1.24 -4.91
C ILE A 87 -10.35 0.59 -5.70
N VAL A 88 -10.38 -0.73 -5.90
CA VAL A 88 -9.33 -1.48 -6.62
C VAL A 88 -9.19 -0.94 -8.06
N SER A 89 -10.31 -0.66 -8.73
CA SER A 89 -10.31 -0.04 -10.06
C SER A 89 -9.69 1.37 -10.04
N GLY A 90 -10.08 2.20 -9.08
CA GLY A 90 -9.53 3.56 -8.88
C GLY A 90 -8.04 3.56 -8.57
N LEU A 91 -7.56 2.59 -7.77
CA LEU A 91 -6.13 2.40 -7.51
C LEU A 91 -5.36 2.02 -8.78
N GLY A 92 -5.96 1.24 -9.68
CA GLY A 92 -5.40 0.93 -10.98
C GLY A 92 -5.17 2.20 -11.81
N PHE A 93 -6.14 3.13 -11.81
CA PHE A 93 -6.02 4.43 -12.48
C PHE A 93 -4.89 5.30 -11.87
N LEU A 94 -4.83 5.41 -10.55
CA LEU A 94 -3.74 6.14 -9.86
C LEU A 94 -2.38 5.49 -10.15
N GLY A 95 -2.30 4.16 -10.13
CA GLY A 95 -1.08 3.41 -10.46
C GLY A 95 -0.63 3.68 -11.89
N ALA A 96 -1.54 3.65 -12.86
CA ALA A 96 -1.24 3.96 -14.25
C ALA A 96 -0.68 5.39 -14.42
N GLY A 97 -1.24 6.37 -13.70
CA GLY A 97 -0.77 7.76 -13.70
C GLY A 97 0.64 7.95 -13.14
N LEU A 98 1.16 7.00 -12.37
CA LEU A 98 2.53 7.03 -11.82
C LEU A 98 3.58 6.37 -12.73
N ILE A 99 3.14 5.63 -13.75
CA ILE A 99 4.02 4.92 -14.67
C ILE A 99 4.30 5.81 -15.87
N ILE A 100 5.54 6.21 -16.03
CA ILE A 100 5.99 7.09 -17.10
C ILE A 100 6.97 6.32 -18.00
N LYS A 101 6.69 6.31 -19.32
CA LYS A 101 7.57 5.77 -20.33
C LYS A 101 8.41 6.92 -20.90
N ASP A 102 9.74 6.80 -20.77
CA ASP A 102 10.73 7.76 -21.24
C ASP A 102 11.66 7.02 -22.22
N GLY A 103 11.35 7.08 -23.50
CA GLY A 103 11.99 6.26 -24.53
C GLY A 103 11.84 4.77 -24.27
N VAL A 104 12.98 4.08 -24.09
CA VAL A 104 13.02 2.62 -23.78
C VAL A 104 12.88 2.35 -22.26
N ARG A 105 13.00 3.37 -21.43
CA ARG A 105 12.96 3.22 -19.97
C ARG A 105 11.55 3.47 -19.44
N VAL A 106 11.12 2.59 -18.51
CA VAL A 106 9.87 2.76 -17.76
C VAL A 106 10.22 3.11 -16.32
N LYS A 107 9.66 4.22 -15.84
CA LYS A 107 9.81 4.72 -14.47
C LYS A 107 8.48 4.60 -13.72
N GLY A 108 8.51 4.47 -12.39
CA GLY A 108 7.31 4.52 -11.56
C GLY A 108 6.65 3.18 -11.25
N LEU A 109 7.02 2.06 -11.87
CA LEU A 109 6.42 0.72 -11.66
C LEU A 109 6.36 0.33 -10.17
N THR A 110 7.49 0.42 -9.47
CA THR A 110 7.55 0.10 -8.03
C THR A 110 6.66 1.05 -7.20
N THR A 111 6.60 2.34 -7.59
CA THR A 111 5.76 3.32 -6.90
C THR A 111 4.28 3.01 -7.08
N ALA A 112 3.87 2.65 -8.30
CA ALA A 112 2.50 2.23 -8.61
C ALA A 112 2.09 0.98 -7.81
N ALA A 113 2.97 -0.04 -7.78
CA ALA A 113 2.74 -1.25 -6.99
C ALA A 113 2.60 -0.95 -5.48
N MET A 114 3.41 -0.05 -4.93
CA MET A 114 3.32 0.35 -3.53
C MET A 114 2.05 1.16 -3.21
N VAL A 115 1.58 2.01 -4.12
CA VAL A 115 0.29 2.71 -3.97
C VAL A 115 -0.86 1.72 -3.95
N PHE A 116 -0.84 0.73 -4.83
CA PHE A 116 -1.82 -0.36 -4.83
C PHE A 116 -1.78 -1.17 -3.53
N PHE A 117 -0.58 -1.50 -3.03
CA PHE A 117 -0.41 -2.18 -1.75
C PHE A 117 -0.96 -1.36 -0.57
N ALA A 118 -0.67 -0.05 -0.51
CA ALA A 118 -1.18 0.83 0.54
C ALA A 118 -2.72 0.92 0.52
N GLY A 119 -3.32 0.90 -0.67
CA GLY A 119 -4.77 0.82 -0.82
C GLY A 119 -5.33 -0.50 -0.29
N GLY A 120 -4.68 -1.64 -0.58
CA GLY A 120 -5.02 -2.95 -0.04
C GLY A 120 -4.94 -3.00 1.50
N VAL A 121 -3.91 -2.38 2.08
CA VAL A 121 -3.79 -2.19 3.53
C VAL A 121 -4.99 -1.41 4.07
N GLY A 122 -5.37 -0.30 3.42
CA GLY A 122 -6.52 0.50 3.81
C GLY A 122 -7.84 -0.30 3.75
N ILE A 123 -8.07 -1.05 2.67
CA ILE A 123 -9.24 -1.95 2.53
C ILE A 123 -9.28 -2.96 3.68
N GLY A 124 -8.16 -3.64 3.95
CA GLY A 124 -8.09 -4.67 4.98
C GLY A 124 -8.33 -4.12 6.39
N ILE A 125 -7.81 -2.94 6.73
CA ILE A 125 -8.08 -2.26 8.02
C ILE A 125 -9.54 -1.82 8.08
N GLY A 126 -10.09 -1.26 7.00
CA GLY A 126 -11.50 -0.86 6.92
C GLY A 126 -12.45 -2.03 7.13
N ALA A 127 -12.11 -3.20 6.60
CA ALA A 127 -12.86 -4.44 6.76
C ALA A 127 -12.62 -5.16 8.11
N GLY A 128 -11.66 -4.69 8.95
CA GLY A 128 -11.35 -5.30 10.25
C GLY A 128 -10.37 -6.49 10.19
N PHE A 129 -9.71 -6.75 9.06
CA PHE A 129 -8.75 -7.85 8.89
C PHE A 129 -7.34 -7.48 9.39
N TYR A 130 -7.23 -7.02 10.64
CA TYR A 130 -5.98 -6.51 11.20
C TYR A 130 -4.83 -7.52 11.13
N GLY A 131 -5.06 -8.76 11.56
CA GLY A 131 -4.03 -9.79 11.59
C GLY A 131 -3.39 -10.05 10.23
N ILE A 132 -4.22 -10.18 9.19
CA ILE A 132 -3.75 -10.41 7.81
C ILE A 132 -2.98 -9.19 7.29
N VAL A 133 -3.46 -7.97 7.57
CA VAL A 133 -2.82 -6.73 7.14
C VAL A 133 -1.45 -6.56 7.80
N PHE A 134 -1.35 -6.73 9.11
CA PHE A 134 -0.07 -6.63 9.80
C PHE A 134 0.93 -7.69 9.32
N ALA A 135 0.47 -8.93 9.10
CA ALA A 135 1.31 -9.98 8.53
C ALA A 135 1.79 -9.61 7.11
N ALA A 136 0.90 -9.13 6.25
CA ALA A 136 1.24 -8.72 4.88
C ALA A 136 2.25 -7.56 4.87
N VAL A 137 2.06 -6.53 5.70
CA VAL A 137 3.00 -5.41 5.82
C VAL A 137 4.37 -5.88 6.31
N PHE A 138 4.40 -6.73 7.33
CA PHE A 138 5.65 -7.26 7.90
C PHE A 138 6.42 -8.10 6.88
N ILE A 139 5.76 -9.06 6.23
CA ILE A 139 6.36 -9.92 5.21
C ILE A 139 6.89 -9.08 4.05
N THR A 140 6.08 -8.14 3.53
CA THR A 140 6.47 -7.29 2.41
C THR A 140 7.68 -6.42 2.77
N PHE A 141 7.73 -5.87 3.98
CA PHE A 141 8.85 -5.06 4.45
C PHE A 141 10.15 -5.86 4.53
N ILE A 142 10.10 -7.09 5.08
CA ILE A 142 11.28 -7.97 5.16
C ILE A 142 11.76 -8.33 3.76
N LEU A 143 10.86 -8.81 2.88
CA LEU A 143 11.23 -9.24 1.54
C LEU A 143 11.75 -8.09 0.68
N ALA A 144 11.17 -6.89 0.82
CA ALA A 144 11.67 -5.69 0.14
C ALA A 144 13.09 -5.33 0.56
N LYS A 145 13.43 -5.45 1.85
CA LYS A 145 14.81 -5.25 2.33
C LYS A 145 15.78 -6.29 1.78
N ILE A 146 15.37 -7.55 1.75
CA ILE A 146 16.18 -8.64 1.16
C ILE A 146 16.40 -8.37 -0.33
N GLY A 147 15.37 -7.98 -1.07
CA GLY A 147 15.46 -7.63 -2.48
C GLY A 147 16.47 -6.51 -2.76
N LEU A 148 16.43 -5.45 -1.96
CA LEU A 148 17.41 -4.34 -2.06
C LEU A 148 18.84 -4.79 -1.81
N LEU A 149 19.08 -5.71 -0.88
CA LEU A 149 20.43 -6.26 -0.61
C LEU A 149 20.96 -7.08 -1.79
N ILE A 150 20.08 -7.88 -2.40
CA ILE A 150 20.43 -8.69 -3.58
C ILE A 150 20.76 -7.78 -4.77
N GLU A 151 19.92 -6.78 -5.04
CA GLU A 151 20.13 -5.82 -6.13
C GLU A 151 21.45 -5.07 -5.97
N LYS A 152 21.78 -4.59 -4.78
CA LYS A 152 23.04 -3.91 -4.47
C LYS A 152 24.26 -4.82 -4.73
N ARG A 153 24.17 -6.10 -4.34
CA ARG A 153 25.27 -7.06 -4.61
C ARG A 153 25.47 -7.30 -6.11
N GLN A 154 24.39 -7.38 -6.88
CA GLN A 154 24.48 -7.58 -8.33
C GLN A 154 25.09 -6.38 -9.04
N THR A 155 24.74 -5.15 -8.62
CA THR A 155 25.32 -3.91 -9.18
C THR A 155 26.82 -3.83 -8.93
N LEU A 156 27.27 -4.07 -7.69
CA LEU A 156 28.69 -4.09 -7.35
C LEU A 156 29.47 -5.17 -8.12
N SER A 157 28.86 -6.34 -8.35
CA SER A 157 29.49 -7.42 -9.12
C SER A 157 29.66 -7.06 -10.59
N LYS A 158 28.71 -6.32 -11.19
CA LYS A 158 28.81 -5.82 -12.58
C LYS A 158 29.90 -4.76 -12.72
N GLU A 159 29.94 -3.78 -11.83
CA GLU A 159 30.96 -2.72 -11.82
C GLU A 159 32.39 -3.29 -11.70
N ASN A 160 32.58 -4.28 -10.82
CA ASN A 160 33.88 -4.95 -10.66
C ASN A 160 34.29 -5.71 -11.93
N LYS A 161 33.37 -6.36 -12.63
CA LYS A 161 33.66 -7.06 -13.89
C LYS A 161 34.01 -6.08 -15.02
N GLU A 162 33.31 -4.95 -15.12
CA GLU A 162 33.64 -3.90 -16.10
C GLU A 162 35.02 -3.31 -15.86
N GLN A 163 35.34 -2.98 -14.59
CA GLN A 163 36.67 -2.47 -14.24
C GLN A 163 37.80 -3.47 -14.53
N GLN A 164 37.59 -4.76 -14.30
CA GLN A 164 38.55 -5.81 -14.63
C GLN A 164 38.71 -5.96 -16.15
N GLY A 165 37.62 -5.85 -16.93
CA GLY A 165 37.68 -5.85 -18.39
C GLY A 165 38.49 -4.69 -18.97
N ILE A 166 38.29 -3.48 -18.45
CA ILE A 166 39.04 -2.28 -18.87
C ILE A 166 40.54 -2.41 -18.54
N ARG A 167 40.90 -2.90 -17.35
CA ARG A 167 42.29 -3.14 -16.94
C ARG A 167 43.01 -4.17 -17.82
N LYS A 168 42.31 -5.24 -18.22
CA LYS A 168 42.85 -6.25 -19.13
C LYS A 168 43.15 -5.69 -20.53
N ASN A 169 42.27 -4.87 -21.09
CA ASN A 169 42.46 -4.27 -22.38
C ASN A 169 43.62 -3.26 -22.39
N GLN A 170 43.79 -2.46 -21.34
CA GLN A 170 44.90 -1.52 -21.20
C GLN A 170 46.26 -2.23 -20.98
N GLY A 171 46.26 -3.43 -20.43
CA GLY A 171 47.46 -4.24 -20.27
C GLY A 171 47.98 -4.86 -21.59
N HIS A 172 47.08 -5.14 -22.53
CA HIS A 172 47.48 -5.66 -23.86
C HIS A 172 48.00 -4.60 -24.84
N GLU A 173 47.70 -3.32 -24.62
CA GLU A 173 48.11 -2.22 -25.50
C GLU A 173 49.50 -1.68 -25.14
N LYS A 174 50.13 -2.14 -24.07
CA LYS A 174 51.45 -1.70 -23.59
C LYS A 174 52.60 -2.69 -23.83
N THR A 175 52.39 -3.74 -24.61
CA THR A 175 53.46 -4.63 -25.05
C THR A 175 53.88 -4.22 -26.45
N PRO A 176 55.13 -3.68 -26.63
CA PRO A 176 55.66 -3.28 -27.93
C PRO A 176 55.93 -4.49 -28.82
#